data_36b4e7aebb80146fccaf88f2a0844704
#
_entry.id   36b4e7aebb80146fccaf88f2a0844704
#
_cell.length_a   1.000
_cell.length_b   1.000
_cell.length_c   1.000
_cell.angle_alpha   90.00
_cell.angle_beta   90.00
_cell.angle_gamma   90.00
#
_symmetry.space_group_name_H-M   'P 1'
#
loop_
_entity.id
_entity.type
_entity.pdbx_description
1 polymer ?
#
loop_
_entity_poly.entity_id
_entity_poly.type
_entity_poly.pdbx_seq_one_letter_code
_entity_poly.pdbx_strand_id
1 'polypeptide(L)'
;MKRALSFIAAAALSFAAAAQEPAVKVLAAGSLRAALGDVARAFEASAPGRRVELGFGASGLLKDRLAAGERADVFASANMEHPQALADAGKAAPPQAFASNRLCALGAAGFQATPQTLVERLLDPAVRVGTSTPKADPAGDYAFAMFERIEQAGHPGARQRLADKALQLTGGPNSPPPPKDRSVYGALMAAGQADVFITYCTNVVVAQREEPTLRRIEVPEAVNVAARYGVTLLHGAGEPARQFLQFLLSPAGQMVLARHGFAAP
;
A
#
# COMPACT_ATOMS: atom_id res chain seq x y z
N MET A 1 -20.42 -34.27 75.13
CA MET A 1 -20.36 -34.44 73.65
C MET A 1 -20.47 -33.05 73.03
N LYS A 2 -19.34 -32.46 72.62
CA LYS A 2 -19.27 -31.11 72.00
C LYS A 2 -19.03 -31.32 70.50
N ARG A 3 -19.97 -30.91 69.65
CA ARG A 3 -19.83 -30.90 68.16
C ARG A 3 -19.16 -29.60 67.75
N ALA A 4 -17.98 -29.70 67.13
CA ALA A 4 -17.29 -28.59 66.51
C ALA A 4 -17.86 -28.41 65.05
N LEU A 5 -18.41 -27.25 64.75
CA LEU A 5 -18.77 -26.85 63.40
C LEU A 5 -17.51 -26.21 62.76
N SER A 6 -16.98 -26.85 61.73
CA SER A 6 -15.96 -26.28 60.84
C SER A 6 -16.62 -25.45 59.74
N PHE A 7 -16.39 -24.14 59.74
CA PHE A 7 -16.75 -23.25 58.62
C PHE A 7 -15.67 -23.32 57.57
N ILE A 8 -15.99 -23.84 56.41
CA ILE A 8 -15.16 -23.78 55.18
C ILE A 8 -15.53 -22.49 54.48
N ALA A 9 -14.63 -21.49 54.55
CA ALA A 9 -14.74 -20.27 53.75
C ALA A 9 -14.28 -20.57 52.30
N ALA A 10 -15.22 -20.62 51.37
CA ALA A 10 -14.91 -20.69 49.95
C ALA A 10 -14.51 -19.32 49.44
N ALA A 11 -13.23 -19.12 49.13
CA ALA A 11 -12.73 -17.93 48.44
C ALA A 11 -13.10 -18.00 46.96
N ALA A 12 -14.09 -17.21 46.56
CA ALA A 12 -14.45 -17.03 45.15
C ALA A 12 -13.39 -16.15 44.49
N LEU A 13 -12.51 -16.76 43.68
CA LEU A 13 -11.61 -16.04 42.76
C LEU A 13 -12.45 -15.48 41.62
N SER A 14 -12.75 -14.20 41.71
CA SER A 14 -13.35 -13.46 40.60
C SER A 14 -12.29 -13.28 39.51
N PHE A 15 -12.28 -14.09 38.48
CA PHE A 15 -11.59 -13.81 37.23
C PHE A 15 -12.28 -12.62 36.57
N ALA A 16 -11.73 -11.43 36.70
CA ALA A 16 -12.11 -10.30 35.88
C ALA A 16 -11.73 -10.66 34.42
N ALA A 17 -12.72 -10.99 33.61
CA ALA A 17 -12.51 -11.10 32.16
C ALA A 17 -12.07 -9.72 31.68
N ALA A 18 -10.79 -9.57 31.37
CA ALA A 18 -10.28 -8.35 30.72
C ALA A 18 -11.06 -8.21 29.41
N ALA A 19 -11.89 -7.16 29.31
CA ALA A 19 -12.60 -6.85 28.09
C ALA A 19 -11.53 -6.66 27.00
N GLN A 20 -11.59 -7.48 25.94
CA GLN A 20 -10.66 -7.42 24.84
C GLN A 20 -10.88 -6.08 24.13
N GLU A 21 -9.86 -5.24 24.09
CA GLU A 21 -9.97 -3.96 23.41
C GLU A 21 -10.28 -4.16 21.91
N PRO A 22 -11.12 -3.28 21.33
CA PRO A 22 -11.45 -3.40 19.91
C PRO A 22 -10.18 -3.32 19.06
N ALA A 23 -10.13 -4.13 18.01
CA ALA A 23 -9.02 -4.12 17.07
C ALA A 23 -8.92 -2.78 16.34
N VAL A 24 -7.70 -2.32 16.10
CA VAL A 24 -7.43 -1.13 15.25
C VAL A 24 -7.71 -1.49 13.80
N LYS A 25 -8.71 -0.88 13.19
CA LYS A 25 -9.05 -1.10 11.78
C LYS A 25 -8.25 -0.14 10.90
N VAL A 26 -7.36 -0.70 10.08
CA VAL A 26 -6.50 0.03 9.15
C VAL A 26 -6.91 -0.26 7.72
N LEU A 27 -7.26 0.76 6.95
CA LEU A 27 -7.40 0.67 5.50
C LEU A 27 -6.14 1.22 4.83
N ALA A 28 -5.54 0.44 3.95
CA ALA A 28 -4.24 0.78 3.38
C ALA A 28 -4.09 0.47 1.89
N ALA A 29 -3.22 1.21 1.23
CA ALA A 29 -2.83 0.96 -0.15
C ALA A 29 -2.35 -0.48 -0.34
N GLY A 30 -2.71 -1.10 -1.46
CA GLY A 30 -2.34 -2.49 -1.78
C GLY A 30 -0.82 -2.73 -1.76
N SER A 31 -0.02 -1.74 -2.17
CA SER A 31 1.44 -1.78 -2.12
C SER A 31 2.04 -1.90 -0.71
N LEU A 32 1.27 -1.57 0.33
CA LEU A 32 1.68 -1.64 1.72
C LEU A 32 1.39 -3.02 2.36
N ARG A 33 0.71 -3.94 1.67
CA ARG A 33 0.21 -5.20 2.25
C ARG A 33 1.27 -5.97 3.04
N ALA A 34 2.39 -6.28 2.43
CA ALA A 34 3.45 -7.04 3.09
C ALA A 34 4.08 -6.26 4.24
N ALA A 35 4.40 -4.98 4.02
CA ALA A 35 5.06 -4.13 5.01
C ALA A 35 4.17 -3.85 6.23
N LEU A 36 2.90 -3.45 6.02
CA LEU A 36 1.98 -3.20 7.14
C LEU A 36 1.55 -4.49 7.85
N GLY A 37 1.56 -5.63 7.16
CA GLY A 37 1.39 -6.91 7.83
C GLY A 37 2.48 -7.16 8.87
N ASP A 38 3.74 -6.87 8.52
CA ASP A 38 4.87 -7.00 9.46
C ASP A 38 4.85 -5.91 10.55
N VAL A 39 4.48 -4.67 10.20
CA VAL A 39 4.31 -3.58 11.18
C VAL A 39 3.22 -3.94 12.20
N ALA A 40 2.08 -4.47 11.76
CA ALA A 40 0.99 -4.88 12.64
C ALA A 40 1.45 -5.97 13.61
N ARG A 41 2.13 -7.02 13.10
CA ARG A 41 2.69 -8.08 13.97
C ARG A 41 3.70 -7.54 14.97
N ALA A 42 4.57 -6.62 14.56
CA ALA A 42 5.55 -6.01 15.45
C ALA A 42 4.89 -5.13 16.52
N PHE A 43 3.84 -4.38 16.15
CA PHE A 43 3.04 -3.60 17.09
C PHE A 43 2.33 -4.49 18.12
N GLU A 44 1.64 -5.53 17.66
CA GLU A 44 0.94 -6.48 18.53
C GLU A 44 1.89 -7.18 19.51
N ALA A 45 3.10 -7.54 19.04
CA ALA A 45 4.14 -8.12 19.89
C ALA A 45 4.66 -7.13 20.95
N SER A 46 4.72 -5.83 20.64
CA SER A 46 5.18 -4.77 21.54
C SER A 46 4.12 -4.29 22.54
N ALA A 47 2.84 -4.55 22.24
CA ALA A 47 1.69 -4.10 23.01
C ALA A 47 0.69 -5.26 23.20
N PRO A 48 0.94 -6.20 24.15
CA PRO A 48 0.08 -7.35 24.38
C PRO A 48 -1.38 -6.97 24.62
N GLY A 49 -2.29 -7.70 23.95
CA GLY A 49 -3.73 -7.42 23.96
C GLY A 49 -4.21 -6.47 22.86
N ARG A 50 -3.31 -5.79 22.15
CA ARG A 50 -3.65 -5.01 20.94
C ARG A 50 -3.81 -5.93 19.73
N ARG A 51 -4.74 -5.57 18.87
CA ARG A 51 -5.00 -6.25 17.60
C ARG A 51 -5.15 -5.24 16.47
N VAL A 52 -4.71 -5.62 15.27
CA VAL A 52 -4.82 -4.78 14.07
C VAL A 52 -5.54 -5.56 12.97
N GLU A 53 -6.60 -4.99 12.44
CA GLU A 53 -7.30 -5.52 11.27
C GLU A 53 -6.91 -4.70 10.04
N LEU A 54 -6.32 -5.36 9.04
CA LEU A 54 -5.81 -4.74 7.83
C LEU A 54 -6.74 -4.99 6.65
N GLY A 55 -7.24 -3.91 6.03
CA GLY A 55 -7.93 -3.94 4.75
C GLY A 55 -7.09 -3.25 3.67
N PHE A 56 -6.98 -3.86 2.48
CA PHE A 56 -6.14 -3.35 1.42
C PHE A 56 -6.91 -3.11 0.13
N GLY A 57 -6.54 -2.04 -0.59
CA GLY A 57 -7.14 -1.70 -1.88
C GLY A 57 -6.41 -0.55 -2.57
N ALA A 58 -6.90 -0.13 -3.73
CA ALA A 58 -6.48 1.10 -4.38
C ALA A 58 -6.85 2.30 -3.51
N SER A 59 -5.90 3.21 -3.26
CA SER A 59 -6.08 4.28 -2.27
C SER A 59 -7.24 5.22 -2.56
N GLY A 60 -7.51 5.53 -3.84
CA GLY A 60 -8.63 6.36 -4.22
C GLY A 60 -9.97 5.69 -3.92
N LEU A 61 -10.11 4.39 -4.22
CA LEU A 61 -11.31 3.62 -3.90
C LEU A 61 -11.53 3.51 -2.39
N LEU A 62 -10.45 3.33 -1.61
CA LEU A 62 -10.54 3.32 -0.14
C LEU A 62 -10.97 4.70 0.40
N LYS A 63 -10.40 5.78 -0.14
CA LYS A 63 -10.80 7.16 0.19
C LYS A 63 -12.28 7.38 -0.09
N ASP A 64 -12.81 6.91 -1.23
CA ASP A 64 -14.23 7.05 -1.58
C ASP A 64 -15.14 6.27 -0.63
N ARG A 65 -14.76 5.05 -0.25
CA ARG A 65 -15.48 4.24 0.75
C ARG A 65 -15.51 4.92 2.12
N LEU A 66 -14.39 5.48 2.58
CA LEU A 66 -14.29 6.24 3.82
C LEU A 66 -15.12 7.53 3.76
N ALA A 67 -15.08 8.23 2.62
CA ALA A 67 -15.91 9.40 2.39
C ALA A 67 -17.41 9.06 2.41
N ALA A 68 -17.80 7.88 1.94
CA ALA A 68 -19.16 7.37 1.99
C ALA A 68 -19.58 6.81 3.37
N GLY A 69 -18.70 6.83 4.37
CA GLY A 69 -19.03 6.44 5.76
C GLY A 69 -18.56 5.04 6.18
N GLU A 70 -17.73 4.36 5.40
CA GLU A 70 -17.08 3.15 5.89
C GLU A 70 -16.21 3.49 7.11
N ARG A 71 -16.31 2.65 8.14
CA ARG A 71 -15.56 2.86 9.39
C ARG A 71 -14.17 2.25 9.32
N ALA A 72 -13.17 3.05 9.67
CA ALA A 72 -11.82 2.62 9.97
C ALA A 72 -11.23 3.61 10.98
N ASP A 73 -10.10 3.26 11.59
CA ASP A 73 -9.37 4.10 12.52
C ASP A 73 -8.20 4.81 11.85
N VAL A 74 -7.52 4.11 10.94
CA VAL A 74 -6.33 4.59 10.24
C VAL A 74 -6.49 4.40 8.74
N PHE A 75 -6.11 5.42 7.97
CA PHE A 75 -5.99 5.33 6.52
C PHE A 75 -4.56 5.60 6.09
N ALA A 76 -3.93 4.61 5.42
CA ALA A 76 -2.57 4.70 4.88
C ALA A 76 -2.60 4.62 3.35
N SER A 77 -2.36 5.75 2.70
CA SER A 77 -2.44 5.93 1.25
C SER A 77 -1.07 5.90 0.59
N ALA A 78 -1.00 5.48 -0.68
CA ALA A 78 0.19 5.58 -1.51
C ALA A 78 0.44 6.99 -2.10
N ASN A 79 -0.32 7.99 -1.68
CA ASN A 79 -0.09 9.41 -1.95
C ASN A 79 -0.51 10.26 -0.74
N MET A 80 -0.21 11.56 -0.77
CA MET A 80 -0.65 12.53 0.26
C MET A 80 -2.05 13.08 -0.02
N GLU A 81 -2.49 13.09 -1.27
CA GLU A 81 -3.71 13.79 -1.73
C GLU A 81 -4.98 13.15 -1.17
N HIS A 82 -5.07 11.82 -1.16
CA HIS A 82 -6.28 11.14 -0.69
C HIS A 82 -6.54 11.31 0.80
N PRO A 83 -5.55 11.14 1.71
CA PRO A 83 -5.78 11.42 3.12
C PRO A 83 -5.98 12.91 3.38
N GLN A 84 -5.35 13.81 2.61
CA GLN A 84 -5.60 15.26 2.70
C GLN A 84 -7.06 15.58 2.34
N ALA A 85 -7.60 15.00 1.27
CA ALA A 85 -9.00 15.19 0.88
C ALA A 85 -9.99 14.76 1.98
N LEU A 86 -9.69 13.70 2.73
CA LEU A 86 -10.49 13.30 3.90
C LEU A 86 -10.37 14.30 5.06
N ALA A 87 -9.20 14.86 5.29
CA ALA A 87 -8.98 15.89 6.30
C ALA A 87 -9.71 17.18 5.93
N ASP A 88 -9.63 17.63 4.68
CA ASP A 88 -10.34 18.81 4.17
C ASP A 88 -11.87 18.65 4.27
N ALA A 89 -12.38 17.42 4.11
CA ALA A 89 -13.78 17.08 4.29
C ALA A 89 -14.19 16.90 5.77
N GLY A 90 -13.31 17.18 6.74
CA GLY A 90 -13.58 17.04 8.17
C GLY A 90 -13.83 15.59 8.60
N LYS A 91 -13.22 14.60 7.94
CA LYS A 91 -13.37 13.17 8.25
C LYS A 91 -12.13 12.55 8.88
N ALA A 92 -10.99 13.22 8.81
CA ALA A 92 -9.71 12.74 9.29
C ALA A 92 -8.86 13.88 9.88
N ALA A 93 -7.86 13.53 10.66
CA ALA A 93 -6.81 14.45 11.06
C ALA A 93 -5.90 14.82 9.85
N PRO A 94 -5.12 15.93 9.92
CA PRO A 94 -4.13 16.23 8.90
C PRO A 94 -3.18 15.05 8.67
N PRO A 95 -2.89 14.67 7.41
CA PRO A 95 -2.05 13.52 7.12
C PRO A 95 -0.58 13.80 7.40
N GLN A 96 0.15 12.73 7.74
CA GLN A 96 1.60 12.74 7.89
C GLN A 96 2.22 11.86 6.81
N ALA A 97 3.31 12.33 6.20
CA ALA A 97 4.13 11.48 5.33
C ALA A 97 4.86 10.45 6.21
N PHE A 98 4.86 9.17 5.82
CA PHE A 98 5.46 8.11 6.63
C PHE A 98 6.39 7.19 5.84
N ALA A 99 6.35 7.23 4.52
CA ALA A 99 7.22 6.44 3.66
C ALA A 99 7.34 7.10 2.29
N SER A 100 8.36 6.73 1.55
CA SER A 100 8.48 7.04 0.13
C SER A 100 8.82 5.79 -0.70
N ASN A 101 8.53 5.86 -1.99
CA ASN A 101 8.78 4.81 -2.96
C ASN A 101 9.16 5.45 -4.30
N ARG A 102 9.59 4.63 -5.26
CA ARG A 102 9.88 5.06 -6.62
C ARG A 102 9.30 4.07 -7.62
N LEU A 103 9.19 4.49 -8.87
CA LEU A 103 8.72 3.62 -9.93
C LEU A 103 9.85 2.72 -10.46
N CYS A 104 9.46 1.50 -10.78
CA CYS A 104 10.23 0.53 -11.55
C CYS A 104 9.35 -0.01 -12.68
N ALA A 105 9.98 -0.55 -13.72
CA ALA A 105 9.29 -1.34 -14.72
C ALA A 105 9.45 -2.83 -14.39
N LEU A 106 8.34 -3.56 -14.46
CA LEU A 106 8.26 -5.01 -14.34
C LEU A 106 8.10 -5.59 -15.75
N GLY A 107 9.16 -6.10 -16.32
CA GLY A 107 9.17 -6.70 -17.66
C GLY A 107 8.78 -8.18 -17.63
N ALA A 108 8.05 -8.65 -18.64
CA ALA A 108 7.86 -10.06 -18.90
C ALA A 108 9.20 -10.75 -19.19
N ALA A 109 9.27 -12.09 -19.11
CA ALA A 109 10.51 -12.86 -19.30
C ALA A 109 11.27 -12.54 -20.61
N GLY A 110 10.54 -12.30 -21.70
CA GLY A 110 11.09 -11.93 -23.02
C GLY A 110 11.32 -10.44 -23.23
N PHE A 111 10.89 -9.58 -22.33
CA PHE A 111 11.04 -8.14 -22.49
C PHE A 111 12.47 -7.70 -22.21
N GLN A 112 13.14 -7.18 -23.24
CA GLN A 112 14.53 -6.71 -23.16
C GLN A 112 14.56 -5.18 -23.05
N ALA A 113 15.03 -4.67 -21.92
CA ALA A 113 15.32 -3.26 -21.70
C ALA A 113 16.35 -3.09 -20.61
N THR A 114 17.13 -2.01 -20.70
CA THR A 114 17.99 -1.48 -19.64
C THR A 114 17.41 -0.13 -19.18
N PRO A 115 17.89 0.45 -18.08
CA PRO A 115 17.49 1.81 -17.72
C PRO A 115 17.65 2.82 -18.86
N GLN A 116 18.70 2.68 -19.68
CA GLN A 116 19.02 3.58 -20.80
C GLN A 116 18.07 3.43 -21.97
N THR A 117 17.58 2.21 -22.23
CA THR A 117 16.69 1.90 -23.37
C THR A 117 15.22 1.84 -22.98
N LEU A 118 14.89 1.92 -21.70
CA LEU A 118 13.51 1.73 -21.22
C LEU A 118 12.53 2.71 -21.88
N VAL A 119 12.88 3.99 -21.96
CA VAL A 119 11.99 5.01 -22.53
C VAL A 119 11.68 4.71 -23.99
N GLU A 120 12.68 4.37 -24.79
CA GLU A 120 12.50 3.98 -26.20
C GLU A 120 11.61 2.75 -26.34
N ARG A 121 11.84 1.74 -25.47
CA ARG A 121 11.02 0.53 -25.45
C ARG A 121 9.57 0.81 -25.03
N LEU A 122 9.33 1.73 -24.10
CA LEU A 122 7.98 2.14 -23.72
C LEU A 122 7.28 2.87 -24.87
N LEU A 123 8.01 3.64 -25.69
CA LEU A 123 7.48 4.38 -26.83
C LEU A 123 7.26 3.53 -28.08
N ASP A 124 7.85 2.33 -28.15
CA ASP A 124 7.64 1.37 -29.24
C ASP A 124 6.15 0.97 -29.32
N PRO A 125 5.45 1.22 -30.44
CA PRO A 125 4.03 0.92 -30.56
C PRO A 125 3.69 -0.58 -30.41
N ALA A 126 4.64 -1.47 -30.66
CA ALA A 126 4.44 -2.91 -30.50
C ALA A 126 4.49 -3.37 -29.03
N VAL A 127 4.99 -2.55 -28.12
CA VAL A 127 5.11 -2.90 -26.69
C VAL A 127 3.82 -2.56 -25.95
N ARG A 128 3.24 -3.55 -25.27
CA ARG A 128 2.06 -3.40 -24.42
C ARG A 128 2.49 -2.92 -23.03
N VAL A 129 2.11 -1.69 -22.67
CA VAL A 129 2.46 -1.07 -21.38
C VAL A 129 1.29 -1.20 -20.42
N GLY A 130 1.47 -1.95 -19.34
CA GLY A 130 0.50 -2.06 -18.24
C GLY A 130 0.70 -0.95 -17.20
N THR A 131 -0.40 -0.44 -16.66
CA THR A 131 -0.43 0.50 -15.53
C THR A 131 -1.58 0.18 -14.58
N SER A 132 -1.55 0.72 -13.39
CA SER A 132 -2.75 0.87 -12.56
C SER A 132 -3.63 2.00 -13.12
N THR A 133 -4.88 2.06 -12.68
CA THR A 133 -5.88 3.05 -13.13
C THR A 133 -5.66 4.39 -12.43
N PRO A 134 -5.35 5.47 -13.16
CA PRO A 134 -5.20 6.80 -12.57
C PRO A 134 -6.43 7.27 -11.80
N LYS A 135 -6.26 8.15 -10.83
CA LYS A 135 -7.25 8.69 -9.88
C LYS A 135 -7.79 7.67 -8.88
N ALA A 136 -7.97 6.42 -9.29
CA ALA A 136 -8.39 5.33 -8.41
C ALA A 136 -7.19 4.71 -7.65
N ASP A 137 -6.06 4.55 -8.31
CA ASP A 137 -4.82 3.98 -7.74
C ASP A 137 -3.63 4.93 -7.99
N PRO A 138 -2.97 5.44 -6.92
CA PRO A 138 -1.82 6.33 -7.05
C PRO A 138 -0.66 5.77 -7.89
N ALA A 139 -0.49 4.45 -7.98
CA ALA A 139 0.50 3.86 -8.89
C ALA A 139 0.22 4.23 -10.35
N GLY A 140 -1.06 4.35 -10.72
CA GLY A 140 -1.49 4.87 -12.03
C GLY A 140 -1.15 6.35 -12.19
N ASP A 141 -1.48 7.18 -11.20
CA ASP A 141 -1.19 8.61 -11.23
C ASP A 141 0.31 8.87 -11.42
N TYR A 142 1.17 8.16 -10.67
CA TYR A 142 2.62 8.28 -10.79
C TYR A 142 3.15 7.74 -12.12
N ALA A 143 2.56 6.68 -12.70
CA ALA A 143 2.93 6.19 -14.02
C ALA A 143 2.63 7.26 -15.09
N PHE A 144 1.47 7.92 -15.02
CA PHE A 144 1.10 8.99 -15.94
C PHE A 144 1.94 10.26 -15.73
N ALA A 145 2.31 10.59 -14.49
CA ALA A 145 3.27 11.65 -14.20
C ALA A 145 4.67 11.33 -14.77
N MET A 146 5.09 10.06 -14.76
CA MET A 146 6.31 9.62 -15.44
C MET A 146 6.22 9.84 -16.96
N PHE A 147 5.06 9.59 -17.60
CA PHE A 147 4.86 9.84 -19.02
C PHE A 147 5.03 11.33 -19.38
N GLU A 148 4.55 12.22 -18.51
CA GLU A 148 4.78 13.65 -18.66
C GLU A 148 6.26 14.02 -18.53
N ARG A 149 6.98 13.44 -17.56
CA ARG A 149 8.43 13.64 -17.43
C ARG A 149 9.22 13.13 -18.62
N ILE A 150 8.81 12.02 -19.23
CA ILE A 150 9.40 11.52 -20.49
C ILE A 150 9.26 12.55 -21.59
N GLU A 151 8.08 13.18 -21.73
CA GLU A 151 7.88 14.25 -22.73
C GLU A 151 8.80 15.45 -22.45
N GLN A 152 8.87 15.89 -21.20
CA GLN A 152 9.73 17.00 -20.75
C GLN A 152 11.23 16.70 -20.92
N ALA A 153 11.63 15.44 -20.88
CA ALA A 153 13.01 14.98 -21.08
C ALA A 153 13.44 14.90 -22.56
N GLY A 154 12.63 15.42 -23.50
CA GLY A 154 13.02 15.53 -24.90
C GLY A 154 12.37 14.51 -25.83
N HIS A 155 11.24 13.91 -25.43
CA HIS A 155 10.44 13.00 -26.27
C HIS A 155 9.07 13.62 -26.62
N PRO A 156 8.96 14.56 -27.54
CA PRO A 156 7.72 15.29 -27.84
C PRO A 156 6.54 14.34 -28.16
N GLY A 157 5.37 14.58 -27.55
CA GLY A 157 4.18 13.78 -27.71
C GLY A 157 4.22 12.43 -26.96
N ALA A 158 5.26 12.16 -26.17
CA ALA A 158 5.40 10.90 -25.43
C ALA A 158 4.26 10.72 -24.43
N ARG A 159 3.87 11.78 -23.70
CA ARG A 159 2.76 11.76 -22.75
C ARG A 159 1.49 11.19 -23.39
N GLN A 160 1.06 11.76 -24.52
CA GLN A 160 -0.16 11.35 -25.17
C GLN A 160 -0.04 9.92 -25.70
N ARG A 161 1.04 9.60 -26.43
CA ARG A 161 1.27 8.26 -26.97
C ARG A 161 1.27 7.17 -25.92
N LEU A 162 1.89 7.42 -24.77
CA LEU A 162 1.93 6.46 -23.65
C LEU A 162 0.58 6.36 -22.94
N ALA A 163 -0.11 7.48 -22.75
CA ALA A 163 -1.44 7.50 -22.14
C ALA A 163 -2.47 6.73 -22.98
N ASP A 164 -2.45 6.91 -24.31
CA ASP A 164 -3.38 6.25 -25.23
C ASP A 164 -3.18 4.74 -25.32
N LYS A 165 -1.94 4.27 -25.21
CA LYS A 165 -1.63 2.83 -25.27
C LYS A 165 -1.62 2.13 -23.91
N ALA A 166 -1.62 2.86 -22.79
CA ALA A 166 -1.53 2.29 -21.45
C ALA A 166 -2.73 1.41 -21.13
N LEU A 167 -2.46 0.15 -20.82
CA LEU A 167 -3.44 -0.82 -20.38
C LEU A 167 -3.64 -0.66 -18.86
N GLN A 168 -4.77 -0.09 -18.46
CA GLN A 168 -5.12 0.12 -17.05
C GLN A 168 -5.67 -1.18 -16.44
N LEU A 169 -4.78 -2.09 -16.06
CA LEU A 169 -5.11 -3.49 -15.76
C LEU A 169 -5.56 -3.75 -14.33
N THR A 170 -5.34 -2.80 -13.40
CA THR A 170 -5.69 -2.97 -11.99
C THR A 170 -5.97 -1.63 -11.30
N GLY A 171 -6.51 -1.70 -10.08
CA GLY A 171 -6.72 -0.54 -9.21
C GLY A 171 -7.93 0.33 -9.56
N GLY A 172 -8.64 0.04 -10.64
CA GLY A 172 -9.85 0.77 -11.02
C GLY A 172 -11.14 0.15 -10.45
N PRO A 173 -12.26 0.89 -10.50
CA PRO A 173 -13.55 0.41 -10.00
C PRO A 173 -14.07 -0.82 -10.76
N ASN A 174 -13.68 -0.97 -12.02
CA ASN A 174 -14.05 -2.09 -12.89
C ASN A 174 -12.94 -3.13 -13.04
N SER A 175 -11.81 -2.96 -12.36
CA SER A 175 -10.74 -3.95 -12.38
C SER A 175 -11.18 -5.22 -11.65
N PRO A 176 -10.74 -6.41 -12.09
CA PRO A 176 -10.93 -7.62 -11.32
C PRO A 176 -10.36 -7.47 -9.90
N PRO A 177 -10.98 -8.08 -8.89
CA PRO A 177 -10.44 -8.02 -7.53
C PRO A 177 -9.03 -8.64 -7.51
N PRO A 178 -8.09 -8.00 -6.78
CA PRO A 178 -6.73 -8.54 -6.69
C PRO A 178 -6.74 -9.92 -6.01
N PRO A 179 -5.83 -10.82 -6.41
CA PRO A 179 -5.66 -12.10 -5.74
C PRO A 179 -5.39 -11.90 -4.24
N LYS A 180 -5.90 -12.82 -3.40
CA LYS A 180 -5.76 -12.68 -1.93
C LYS A 180 -4.32 -12.90 -1.47
N ASP A 181 -3.64 -13.90 -2.03
CA ASP A 181 -2.39 -14.44 -1.48
C ASP A 181 -1.20 -14.29 -2.44
N ARG A 182 -1.32 -13.46 -3.46
CA ARG A 182 -0.25 -13.21 -4.43
C ARG A 182 -0.28 -11.79 -5.00
N SER A 183 0.84 -11.38 -5.59
CA SER A 183 0.98 -10.10 -6.28
C SER A 183 0.01 -10.00 -7.47
N VAL A 184 -0.81 -8.97 -7.49
CA VAL A 184 -1.66 -8.67 -8.66
C VAL A 184 -0.78 -8.42 -9.90
N TYR A 185 0.34 -7.74 -9.74
CA TYR A 185 1.27 -7.45 -10.84
C TYR A 185 1.93 -8.71 -11.38
N GLY A 186 2.39 -9.60 -10.49
CA GLY A 186 2.93 -10.91 -10.87
C GLY A 186 1.89 -11.74 -11.64
N ALA A 187 0.65 -11.78 -11.13
CA ALA A 187 -0.44 -12.52 -11.78
C ALA A 187 -0.78 -11.96 -13.17
N LEU A 188 -0.88 -10.64 -13.34
CA LEU A 188 -1.15 -9.99 -14.61
C LEU A 188 -0.04 -10.25 -15.64
N MET A 189 1.23 -10.16 -15.22
CA MET A 189 2.39 -10.39 -16.07
C MET A 189 2.53 -11.87 -16.45
N ALA A 190 2.31 -12.78 -15.52
CA ALA A 190 2.30 -14.23 -15.79
C ALA A 190 1.18 -14.64 -16.75
N ALA A 191 0.05 -13.95 -16.70
CA ALA A 191 -1.05 -14.12 -17.67
C ALA A 191 -0.79 -13.45 -19.05
N GLY A 192 0.38 -12.84 -19.26
CA GLY A 192 0.76 -12.20 -20.52
C GLY A 192 -0.09 -10.98 -20.90
N GLN A 193 -0.69 -10.29 -19.93
CA GLN A 193 -1.55 -9.14 -20.20
C GLN A 193 -0.79 -7.87 -20.61
N ALA A 194 0.50 -7.77 -20.29
CA ALA A 194 1.38 -6.71 -20.73
C ALA A 194 2.80 -7.26 -20.98
N ASP A 195 3.60 -6.53 -21.73
CA ASP A 195 5.03 -6.84 -21.95
C ASP A 195 5.88 -6.17 -20.86
N VAL A 196 5.44 -5.04 -20.38
CA VAL A 196 6.04 -4.29 -19.28
C VAL A 196 4.96 -3.59 -18.47
N PHE A 197 5.09 -3.57 -17.14
CA PHE A 197 4.17 -2.91 -16.22
C PHE A 197 4.90 -1.83 -15.42
N ILE A 198 4.41 -0.61 -15.40
CA ILE A 198 4.97 0.49 -14.59
C ILE A 198 4.28 0.51 -13.23
N THR A 199 5.05 0.28 -12.17
CA THR A 199 4.54 0.24 -10.80
C THR A 199 5.65 0.59 -9.80
N TYR A 200 5.37 0.51 -8.49
CA TYR A 200 6.37 0.74 -7.46
C TYR A 200 7.46 -0.33 -7.44
N CYS A 201 8.69 0.05 -7.15
CA CYS A 201 9.80 -0.88 -7.03
C CYS A 201 9.53 -1.97 -5.96
N THR A 202 8.85 -1.63 -4.87
CA THR A 202 8.44 -2.60 -3.84
C THR A 202 7.49 -3.66 -4.39
N ASN A 203 6.54 -3.30 -5.25
CA ASN A 203 5.65 -4.25 -5.93
C ASN A 203 6.40 -5.17 -6.88
N VAL A 204 7.40 -4.63 -7.59
CA VAL A 204 8.26 -5.42 -8.49
C VAL A 204 9.02 -6.48 -7.71
N VAL A 205 9.57 -6.13 -6.54
CA VAL A 205 10.28 -7.10 -5.67
C VAL A 205 9.35 -8.24 -5.24
N VAL A 206 8.11 -7.92 -4.83
CA VAL A 206 7.12 -8.94 -4.45
C VAL A 206 6.77 -9.82 -5.65
N ALA A 207 6.48 -9.23 -6.80
CA ALA A 207 6.14 -9.97 -8.02
C ALA A 207 7.27 -10.92 -8.47
N GLN A 208 8.54 -10.49 -8.40
CA GLN A 208 9.69 -11.32 -8.75
C GLN A 208 9.92 -12.50 -7.80
N ARG A 209 9.57 -12.36 -6.52
CA ARG A 209 9.67 -13.50 -5.57
C ARG A 209 8.70 -14.62 -5.93
N GLU A 210 7.54 -14.27 -6.45
CA GLU A 210 6.48 -15.21 -6.86
C GLU A 210 6.70 -15.73 -8.28
N GLU A 211 7.20 -14.87 -9.17
CA GLU A 211 7.42 -15.13 -10.60
C GLU A 211 8.88 -14.74 -10.97
N PRO A 212 9.87 -15.61 -10.70
CA PRO A 212 11.29 -15.28 -10.86
C PRO A 212 11.73 -14.99 -12.31
N THR A 213 10.91 -15.33 -13.30
CA THR A 213 11.17 -15.02 -14.71
C THR A 213 10.93 -13.56 -15.08
N LEU A 214 10.17 -12.83 -14.26
CA LEU A 214 9.90 -11.41 -14.46
C LEU A 214 11.16 -10.58 -14.19
N ARG A 215 11.30 -9.49 -14.93
CA ARG A 215 12.48 -8.64 -14.89
C ARG A 215 12.20 -7.30 -14.23
N ARG A 216 13.03 -6.95 -13.25
CA ARG A 216 13.06 -5.59 -12.71
C ARG A 216 13.95 -4.73 -13.59
N ILE A 217 13.43 -3.58 -14.02
CA ILE A 217 14.16 -2.57 -14.78
C ILE A 217 14.00 -1.25 -14.03
N GLU A 218 15.11 -0.60 -13.70
CA GLU A 218 15.08 0.70 -13.05
C GLU A 218 14.59 1.77 -14.03
N VAL A 219 13.66 2.59 -13.57
CA VAL A 219 13.25 3.79 -14.30
C VAL A 219 14.36 4.84 -14.14
N PRO A 220 14.85 5.45 -15.24
CA PRO A 220 15.88 6.49 -15.16
C PRO A 220 15.46 7.63 -14.23
N GLU A 221 16.39 8.13 -13.42
CA GLU A 221 16.13 9.18 -12.43
C GLU A 221 15.49 10.42 -13.03
N ALA A 222 15.95 10.82 -14.23
CA ALA A 222 15.44 12.00 -14.95
C ALA A 222 13.91 11.94 -15.21
N VAL A 223 13.33 10.76 -15.31
CA VAL A 223 11.89 10.57 -15.59
C VAL A 223 11.15 9.87 -14.45
N ASN A 224 11.87 9.44 -13.39
CA ASN A 224 11.24 8.78 -12.24
C ASN A 224 10.47 9.79 -11.39
N VAL A 225 9.42 9.31 -10.74
CA VAL A 225 8.58 10.09 -9.83
C VAL A 225 8.65 9.47 -8.44
N ALA A 226 9.00 10.28 -7.45
CA ALA A 226 8.97 9.87 -6.06
C ALA A 226 7.52 9.83 -5.55
N ALA A 227 7.10 8.68 -5.06
CA ALA A 227 5.79 8.49 -4.44
C ALA A 227 5.90 8.73 -2.93
N ARG A 228 5.20 9.72 -2.39
CA ARG A 228 5.12 10.02 -0.95
C ARG A 228 3.84 9.43 -0.38
N TYR A 229 3.99 8.55 0.59
CA TYR A 229 2.88 7.86 1.26
C TYR A 229 2.40 8.67 2.46
N GLY A 230 1.09 8.87 2.54
CA GLY A 230 0.43 9.59 3.63
C GLY A 230 -0.39 8.68 4.53
N VAL A 231 -0.35 8.94 5.84
CA VAL A 231 -1.18 8.26 6.83
C VAL A 231 -1.96 9.27 7.66
N THR A 232 -3.19 8.95 8.02
CA THR A 232 -4.04 9.78 8.87
C THR A 232 -4.90 8.94 9.82
N LEU A 233 -5.32 9.55 10.93
CA LEU A 233 -6.35 9.04 11.81
C LEU A 233 -7.72 9.53 11.36
N LEU A 234 -8.69 8.63 11.23
CA LEU A 234 -10.09 8.99 10.99
C LEU A 234 -10.71 9.57 12.26
N HIS A 235 -11.69 10.44 12.11
CA HIS A 235 -12.40 11.00 13.26
C HIS A 235 -13.13 9.88 14.03
N GLY A 236 -12.99 9.90 15.35
CA GLY A 236 -13.50 8.85 16.23
C GLY A 236 -12.50 7.73 16.54
N ALA A 237 -11.31 7.74 15.92
CA ALA A 237 -10.24 6.79 16.23
C ALA A 237 -9.82 6.88 17.70
N GLY A 238 -9.79 5.73 18.37
CA GLY A 238 -9.46 5.61 19.79
C GLY A 238 -7.95 5.66 20.09
N GLU A 239 -7.60 5.52 21.36
CA GLU A 239 -6.21 5.50 21.80
C GLU A 239 -5.38 4.36 21.19
N PRO A 240 -5.91 3.12 20.99
CA PRO A 240 -5.17 2.07 20.29
C PRO A 240 -4.70 2.45 18.90
N ALA A 241 -5.53 3.17 18.13
CA ALA A 241 -5.18 3.64 16.80
C ALA A 241 -4.09 4.72 16.81
N ARG A 242 -4.11 5.62 17.81
CA ARG A 242 -3.03 6.60 18.00
C ARG A 242 -1.70 5.91 18.30
N GLN A 243 -1.71 4.89 19.16
CA GLN A 243 -0.53 4.09 19.47
C GLN A 243 0.00 3.34 18.26
N PHE A 244 -0.90 2.76 17.42
CA PHE A 244 -0.48 2.13 16.18
C PHE A 244 0.17 3.14 15.22
N LEU A 245 -0.42 4.33 15.06
CA LEU A 245 0.17 5.39 14.23
C LEU A 245 1.53 5.83 14.76
N GLN A 246 1.67 6.03 16.07
CA GLN A 246 2.94 6.36 16.70
C GLN A 246 3.99 5.26 16.49
N PHE A 247 3.60 3.98 16.60
CA PHE A 247 4.48 2.85 16.32
C PHE A 247 4.93 2.83 14.85
N LEU A 248 4.00 3.03 13.90
CA LEU A 248 4.32 3.09 12.47
C LEU A 248 5.35 4.18 12.17
N LEU A 249 5.23 5.35 12.81
CA LEU A 249 6.14 6.49 12.66
C LEU A 249 7.44 6.36 13.47
N SER A 250 7.51 5.44 14.42
CA SER A 250 8.69 5.23 15.26
C SER A 250 9.85 4.60 14.50
N PRO A 251 11.11 4.67 15.02
CA PRO A 251 12.24 3.97 14.43
C PRO A 251 12.00 2.47 14.21
N ALA A 252 11.27 1.80 15.12
CA ALA A 252 10.93 0.38 14.98
C ALA A 252 10.00 0.12 13.78
N GLY A 253 8.94 0.89 13.63
CA GLY A 253 8.03 0.82 12.48
C GLY A 253 8.73 1.16 11.16
N GLN A 254 9.54 2.22 11.16
CA GLN A 254 10.31 2.65 9.98
C GLN A 254 11.35 1.58 9.55
N MET A 255 11.97 0.90 10.49
CA MET A 255 12.89 -0.20 10.18
C MET A 255 12.16 -1.38 9.52
N VAL A 256 10.91 -1.65 9.90
CA VAL A 256 10.09 -2.66 9.21
C VAL A 256 9.80 -2.23 7.77
N LEU A 257 9.37 -0.99 7.56
CA LEU A 257 9.11 -0.46 6.21
C LEU A 257 10.37 -0.53 5.32
N ALA A 258 11.53 -0.16 5.86
CA ALA A 258 12.80 -0.19 5.13
C ALA A 258 13.18 -1.61 4.66
N ARG A 259 12.91 -2.66 5.45
CA ARG A 259 13.12 -4.07 5.04
C ARG A 259 12.27 -4.47 3.84
N HIS A 260 11.15 -3.81 3.64
CA HIS A 260 10.27 -4.00 2.47
C HIS A 260 10.62 -3.08 1.29
N GLY A 261 11.71 -2.31 1.39
CA GLY A 261 12.20 -1.44 0.31
C GLY A 261 11.57 -0.05 0.26
N PHE A 262 10.80 0.33 1.28
CA PHE A 262 10.37 1.72 1.42
C PHE A 262 11.51 2.58 1.96
N ALA A 263 11.63 3.80 1.46
CA ALA A 263 12.52 4.80 2.02
C ALA A 263 11.76 5.72 3.00
N ALA A 264 12.50 6.48 3.79
CA ALA A 264 11.93 7.54 4.62
C ALA A 264 11.16 8.56 3.76
N PRO A 265 10.15 9.27 4.34
CA PRO A 265 9.31 10.23 3.62
C PRO A 265 10.05 11.45 3.09
#